data_6e2dd021ee47924715e1e399c0bc1708
#
_entry.id   6e2dd021ee47924715e1e399c0bc1708
#
_cell.length_a   1.000
_cell.length_b   1.000
_cell.length_c   1.000
_cell.angle_alpha   90.00
_cell.angle_beta   90.00
_cell.angle_gamma   90.00
#
_symmetry.space_group_name_H-M   'P 1'
#
loop_
_entity.id
_entity.type
_entity.pdbx_description
1 polymer ?
#
loop_
_entity_poly.entity_id
_entity_poly.type
_entity_poly.pdbx_seq_one_letter_code
_entity_poly.pdbx_strand_id
1 'polypeptide(L)'
;MGSPRLQDVFTRIDAAVARGRLPVVVFDLDSTLFSTAPRNLRILQSYAEAHGERWKGLREIVGRLTPEDMGWNVHEDLQRYGVNDLELLKEVKQWWFERFFTDEWLLHDEPVPGAPQYALDCHARGALLYYLTG
;
A
#
# COMPACT_ATOMS: atom_id res chain seq x y z
N MET A 1 -0.17 -15.94 8.60
CA MET A 1 0.33 -14.99 9.58
C MET A 1 0.62 -15.69 10.89
N GLY A 2 1.88 -16.10 11.08
CA GLY A 2 2.33 -16.87 12.22
C GLY A 2 3.00 -16.06 13.33
N SER A 3 2.87 -14.72 13.32
CA SER A 3 3.47 -13.86 14.33
C SER A 3 2.84 -14.12 15.71
N PRO A 4 3.66 -14.30 16.79
CA PRO A 4 3.14 -14.42 18.15
C PRO A 4 2.24 -13.24 18.56
N ARG A 5 2.53 -12.03 18.05
CA ARG A 5 1.72 -10.83 18.34
C ARG A 5 0.33 -10.92 17.71
N LEU A 6 0.24 -11.49 16.52
CA LEU A 6 -1.04 -11.67 15.83
C LEU A 6 -1.87 -12.77 16.50
N GLN A 7 -1.24 -13.82 17.00
CA GLN A 7 -1.91 -14.85 17.80
C GLN A 7 -2.42 -14.30 19.12
N ASP A 8 -1.70 -13.37 19.74
CA ASP A 8 -2.13 -12.71 20.97
C ASP A 8 -3.44 -11.93 20.75
N VAL A 9 -3.65 -11.34 19.59
CA VAL A 9 -4.91 -10.67 19.23
C VAL A 9 -6.06 -11.66 19.28
N PHE A 10 -5.91 -12.86 18.73
CA PHE A 10 -6.93 -13.90 18.79
C PHE A 10 -7.26 -14.28 20.23
N THR A 11 -6.24 -14.45 21.06
CA THR A 11 -6.42 -14.76 22.48
C THR A 11 -7.21 -13.68 23.22
N ARG A 12 -6.93 -12.41 22.91
CA ARG A 12 -7.65 -11.28 23.51
C ARG A 12 -9.10 -11.20 23.02
N ILE A 13 -9.35 -11.50 21.76
CA ILE A 13 -10.72 -11.58 21.22
C ILE A 13 -11.51 -12.64 21.95
N ASP A 14 -10.96 -13.85 22.05
CA ASP A 14 -11.61 -14.98 22.71
C ASP A 14 -11.90 -14.67 24.19
N ALA A 15 -10.96 -14.04 24.88
CA ALA A 15 -11.14 -13.65 26.28
C ALA A 15 -12.23 -12.59 26.45
N ALA A 16 -12.32 -11.62 25.57
CA ALA A 16 -13.36 -10.59 25.61
C ALA A 16 -14.75 -11.19 25.39
N VAL A 17 -14.90 -12.06 24.40
CA VAL A 17 -16.15 -12.76 24.10
C VAL A 17 -16.58 -13.61 25.29
N ALA A 18 -15.65 -14.35 25.90
CA ALA A 18 -15.94 -15.17 27.07
C ALA A 18 -16.45 -14.34 28.27
N ARG A 19 -16.11 -13.06 28.33
CA ARG A 19 -16.57 -12.13 29.38
C ARG A 19 -17.84 -11.37 29.00
N GLY A 20 -18.46 -11.71 27.84
CA GLY A 20 -19.65 -11.02 27.35
C GLY A 20 -19.38 -9.61 26.80
N ARG A 21 -18.14 -9.32 26.43
CA ARG A 21 -17.73 -8.05 25.82
C ARG A 21 -17.63 -8.18 24.30
N LEU A 22 -17.89 -7.09 23.60
CA LEU A 22 -17.69 -7.02 22.15
C LEU A 22 -16.26 -6.55 21.85
N PRO A 23 -15.36 -7.41 21.38
CA PRO A 23 -14.04 -6.96 20.97
C PRO A 23 -14.11 -6.18 19.67
N VAL A 24 -13.27 -5.15 19.57
CA VAL A 24 -13.14 -4.32 18.36
C VAL A 24 -11.72 -4.43 17.87
N VAL A 25 -11.56 -4.74 16.58
CA VAL A 25 -10.25 -4.75 15.90
C VAL A 25 -10.25 -3.68 14.83
N VAL A 26 -9.25 -2.83 14.86
CA VAL A 26 -9.07 -1.75 13.91
C VAL A 26 -7.89 -2.07 13.00
N PHE A 27 -8.13 -2.07 11.70
CA PHE A 27 -7.10 -2.30 10.68
C PHE A 27 -6.79 -1.02 9.93
N ASP A 28 -5.50 -0.70 9.78
CA ASP A 28 -5.04 0.22 8.78
C ASP A 28 -5.14 -0.46 7.41
N LEU A 29 -5.59 0.24 6.38
CA LEU A 29 -5.73 -0.33 5.05
C LEU A 29 -4.42 -0.28 4.27
N ASP A 30 -3.86 0.92 4.12
CA ASP A 30 -2.67 1.13 3.29
C ASP A 30 -1.44 0.50 3.93
N SER A 31 -0.78 -0.38 3.19
CA SER A 31 0.41 -1.11 3.62
C SER A 31 0.19 -2.08 4.79
N THR A 32 -1.05 -2.32 5.20
CA THR A 32 -1.42 -3.29 6.23
C THR A 32 -2.27 -4.41 5.66
N LEU A 33 -3.47 -4.12 5.18
CA LEU A 33 -4.32 -5.09 4.49
C LEU A 33 -4.07 -5.12 2.99
N PHE A 34 -3.71 -3.97 2.41
CA PHE A 34 -3.44 -3.82 0.98
C PHE A 34 -2.07 -3.20 0.77
N SER A 35 -1.32 -3.74 -0.19
CA SER A 35 -0.09 -3.14 -0.66
C SER A 35 -0.41 -2.03 -1.65
N THR A 36 0.12 -0.83 -1.41
CA THR A 36 0.01 0.31 -2.32
C THR A 36 1.16 0.35 -3.33
N ALA A 37 2.14 -0.54 -3.22
CA ALA A 37 3.28 -0.58 -4.12
C ALA A 37 2.87 -0.75 -5.60
N PRO A 38 1.93 -1.64 -5.98
CA PRO A 38 1.47 -1.72 -7.35
C PRO A 38 0.81 -0.43 -7.83
N ARG A 39 0.05 0.26 -6.98
CA ARG A 39 -0.54 1.57 -7.32
C ARG A 39 0.53 2.60 -7.59
N ASN A 40 1.51 2.73 -6.70
CA ASN A 40 2.63 3.66 -6.87
C ASN A 40 3.39 3.39 -8.16
N LEU A 41 3.70 2.13 -8.46
CA LEU A 41 4.39 1.76 -9.68
C LEU A 41 3.56 2.11 -10.91
N ARG A 42 2.28 1.83 -10.90
CA ARG A 42 1.40 2.12 -12.05
C ARG A 42 1.27 3.62 -12.29
N ILE A 43 1.19 4.43 -11.23
CA ILE A 43 1.21 5.89 -11.35
C ILE A 43 2.52 6.36 -11.98
N LEU A 44 3.65 5.83 -11.55
CA LEU A 44 4.95 6.18 -12.10
C LEU A 44 5.07 5.76 -13.58
N GLN A 45 4.59 4.58 -13.93
CA GLN A 45 4.53 4.11 -15.31
C GLN A 45 3.68 5.04 -16.18
N SER A 46 2.54 5.51 -15.68
CA SER A 46 1.67 6.44 -16.39
C SER A 46 2.36 7.78 -16.66
N TYR A 47 3.17 8.26 -15.73
CA TYR A 47 3.99 9.45 -15.96
C TYR A 47 5.02 9.22 -17.06
N ALA A 48 5.72 8.11 -17.02
CA ALA A 48 6.71 7.77 -18.05
C ALA A 48 6.08 7.59 -19.43
N GLU A 49 4.88 7.02 -19.51
CA GLU A 49 4.12 6.91 -20.75
C GLU A 49 3.77 8.28 -21.32
N ALA A 50 3.31 9.20 -20.46
CA ALA A 50 2.86 10.52 -20.89
C ALA A 50 4.00 11.50 -21.18
N HIS A 51 5.06 11.47 -20.39
CA HIS A 51 6.12 12.50 -20.38
C HIS A 51 7.54 11.95 -20.50
N GLY A 52 7.70 10.64 -20.65
CA GLY A 52 9.03 10.01 -20.63
C GLY A 52 9.95 10.45 -21.77
N GLU A 53 9.41 10.96 -22.89
CA GLU A 53 10.22 11.47 -24.00
C GLU A 53 11.04 12.70 -23.61
N ARG A 54 10.55 13.48 -22.66
CA ARG A 54 11.26 14.68 -22.17
C ARG A 54 12.49 14.35 -21.34
N TRP A 55 12.56 13.14 -20.80
CA TRP A 55 13.58 12.75 -19.83
C TRP A 55 14.33 11.52 -20.31
N LYS A 56 15.57 11.73 -20.74
CA LYS A 56 16.41 10.66 -21.29
C LYS A 56 16.56 9.50 -20.29
N GLY A 57 16.23 8.30 -20.73
CA GLY A 57 16.39 7.08 -19.94
C GLY A 57 15.29 6.81 -18.92
N LEU A 58 14.34 7.72 -18.74
CA LEU A 58 13.27 7.53 -17.73
C LEU A 58 12.42 6.29 -18.03
N ARG A 59 11.96 6.12 -19.25
CA ARG A 59 11.13 4.96 -19.65
C ARG A 59 11.85 3.64 -19.42
N GLU A 60 13.15 3.62 -19.67
CA GLU A 60 13.97 2.42 -19.45
C GLU A 60 14.09 2.10 -17.96
N ILE A 61 14.36 3.10 -17.13
CA ILE A 61 14.44 2.92 -15.67
C ILE A 61 13.10 2.44 -15.13
N VAL A 62 12.02 3.14 -15.45
CA VAL A 62 10.67 2.79 -14.96
C VAL A 62 10.24 1.41 -15.44
N GLY A 63 10.59 1.05 -16.68
CA GLY A 63 10.28 -0.27 -17.24
C GLY A 63 10.94 -1.44 -16.52
N ARG A 64 11.98 -1.20 -15.73
CA ARG A 64 12.67 -2.23 -14.95
C ARG A 64 12.15 -2.34 -13.51
N LEU A 65 11.37 -1.37 -13.06
CA LEU A 65 10.86 -1.36 -11.68
C LEU A 65 9.76 -2.40 -11.50
N THR A 66 9.78 -3.01 -10.33
CA THR A 66 8.75 -3.94 -9.86
C THR A 66 8.09 -3.38 -8.60
N PRO A 67 6.94 -3.89 -8.16
CA PRO A 67 6.33 -3.43 -6.92
C PRO A 67 7.26 -3.50 -5.70
N GLU A 68 8.18 -4.47 -5.67
CA GLU A 68 9.16 -4.64 -4.60
C GLU A 68 10.17 -3.49 -4.53
N ASP A 69 10.36 -2.76 -5.63
CA ASP A 69 11.23 -1.58 -5.67
C ASP A 69 10.57 -0.32 -5.11
N MET A 70 9.26 -0.36 -4.92
CA MET A 70 8.50 0.83 -4.53
C MET A 70 8.46 1.00 -3.02
N GLY A 71 8.86 2.19 -2.55
CA GLY A 71 8.76 2.60 -1.15
C GLY A 71 7.55 3.53 -0.92
N TRP A 72 7.68 4.41 0.05
CA TRP A 72 6.62 5.35 0.42
C TRP A 72 6.46 6.51 -0.56
N ASN A 73 7.55 6.93 -1.20
CA ASN A 73 7.57 8.11 -2.07
C ASN A 73 8.17 7.77 -3.42
N VAL A 74 7.39 7.95 -4.48
CA VAL A 74 7.83 7.60 -5.85
C VAL A 74 9.06 8.41 -6.29
N HIS A 75 9.19 9.68 -5.86
CA HIS A 75 10.37 10.47 -6.20
C HIS A 75 11.65 9.95 -5.52
N GLU A 76 11.55 9.45 -4.29
CA GLU A 76 12.67 8.81 -3.61
C GLU A 76 13.04 7.48 -4.28
N ASP A 77 12.04 6.75 -4.78
CA ASP A 77 12.27 5.52 -5.53
C ASP A 77 13.11 5.79 -6.78
N LEU A 78 12.77 6.84 -7.54
CA LEU A 78 13.56 7.26 -8.70
C LEU A 78 14.97 7.69 -8.32
N GLN A 79 15.15 8.40 -7.21
CA GLN A 79 16.48 8.80 -6.73
C GLN A 79 17.39 7.60 -6.46
N ARG A 80 16.83 6.52 -5.89
CA ARG A 80 17.61 5.29 -5.67
C ARG A 80 18.12 4.66 -6.96
N TYR A 81 17.47 4.91 -8.07
CA TYR A 81 17.86 4.42 -9.40
C TYR A 81 18.62 5.46 -10.24
N GLY A 82 19.13 6.51 -9.59
CA GLY A 82 20.01 7.48 -10.22
C GLY A 82 19.34 8.66 -10.88
N VAL A 83 18.03 8.84 -10.69
CA VAL A 83 17.31 10.00 -11.23
C VAL A 83 17.40 11.15 -10.23
N ASN A 84 18.15 12.20 -10.58
CA ASN A 84 18.43 13.33 -9.68
C ASN A 84 17.98 14.69 -10.25
N ASP A 85 17.30 14.72 -11.37
CA ASP A 85 16.77 15.96 -11.94
C ASP A 85 15.64 16.49 -11.05
N LEU A 86 15.85 17.64 -10.43
CA LEU A 86 14.92 18.19 -9.46
C LEU A 86 13.59 18.59 -10.08
N GLU A 87 13.59 19.08 -11.30
CA GLU A 87 12.36 19.44 -12.02
C GLU A 87 11.53 18.19 -12.34
N LEU A 88 12.18 17.13 -12.80
CA LEU A 88 11.53 15.84 -13.02
C LEU A 88 10.93 15.29 -11.74
N LEU A 89 11.68 15.26 -10.65
CA LEU A 89 11.20 14.73 -9.38
C LEU A 89 10.01 15.52 -8.84
N LYS A 90 10.01 16.83 -9.02
CA LYS A 90 8.88 17.68 -8.66
C LYS A 90 7.62 17.37 -9.48
N GLU A 91 7.78 17.21 -10.79
CA GLU A 91 6.66 16.84 -11.66
C GLU A 91 6.08 15.47 -11.32
N VAL A 92 6.94 14.50 -11.07
CA VAL A 92 6.53 13.15 -10.66
C VAL A 92 5.76 13.18 -9.36
N LYS A 93 6.24 13.93 -8.38
CA LYS A 93 5.56 14.08 -7.09
C LYS A 93 4.17 14.67 -7.25
N GLN A 94 4.03 15.71 -8.08
CA GLN A 94 2.75 16.34 -8.36
C GLN A 94 1.81 15.38 -9.10
N TRP A 95 2.32 14.67 -10.11
CA TRP A 95 1.56 13.66 -10.85
C TRP A 95 1.04 12.56 -9.94
N TRP A 96 1.87 12.08 -9.02
CA TRP A 96 1.50 11.09 -8.04
C TRP A 96 0.42 11.62 -7.09
N PHE A 97 0.60 12.81 -6.56
CA PHE A 97 -0.35 13.42 -5.62
C PHE A 97 -1.74 13.58 -6.22
N GLU A 98 -1.83 13.94 -7.48
CA GLU A 98 -3.11 14.11 -8.19
C GLU A 98 -3.86 12.79 -8.41
N ARG A 99 -3.19 11.65 -8.29
CA ARG A 99 -3.74 10.33 -8.62
C ARG A 99 -3.88 9.40 -7.44
N PHE A 100 -2.91 9.41 -6.54
CA PHE A 100 -2.84 8.42 -5.46
C PHE A 100 -4.10 8.41 -4.59
N PHE A 101 -4.68 9.55 -4.30
CA PHE A 101 -5.83 9.69 -3.42
C PHE A 101 -7.17 9.63 -4.14
N THR A 102 -7.20 9.18 -5.39
CA THR A 102 -8.43 9.04 -6.16
C THR A 102 -8.88 7.59 -6.23
N ASP A 103 -10.18 7.37 -6.28
CA ASP A 103 -10.77 6.02 -6.32
C ASP A 103 -10.34 5.23 -7.56
N GLU A 104 -10.15 5.91 -8.67
CA GLU A 104 -9.75 5.30 -9.95
C GLU A 104 -8.49 4.44 -9.83
N TRP A 105 -7.52 4.88 -9.02
CA TRP A 105 -6.23 4.21 -8.90
C TRP A 105 -6.19 3.13 -7.82
N LEU A 106 -7.21 3.04 -6.98
CA LEU A 106 -7.33 1.99 -5.96
C LEU A 106 -7.38 0.58 -6.56
N LEU A 107 -7.84 0.44 -7.81
CA LEU A 107 -7.91 -0.84 -8.51
C LEU A 107 -6.54 -1.53 -8.65
N HIS A 108 -5.46 -0.79 -8.50
CA HIS A 108 -4.10 -1.32 -8.62
C HIS A 108 -3.54 -1.86 -7.31
N ASP A 109 -4.22 -1.63 -6.18
CA ASP A 109 -3.79 -2.17 -4.89
C ASP A 109 -3.97 -3.68 -4.87
N GLU A 110 -3.06 -4.36 -4.18
CA GLU A 110 -3.12 -5.81 -3.99
C GLU A 110 -3.24 -6.16 -2.52
N PRO A 111 -4.03 -7.18 -2.17
CA PRO A 111 -4.09 -7.65 -0.79
C PRO A 111 -2.72 -8.12 -0.31
N VAL A 112 -2.35 -7.75 0.92
CA VAL A 112 -1.16 -8.32 1.56
C VAL A 112 -1.43 -9.81 1.83
N PRO A 113 -0.54 -10.74 1.44
CA PRO A 113 -0.76 -12.17 1.62
C PRO A 113 -1.12 -12.53 3.07
N GLY A 114 -2.23 -13.23 3.25
CA GLY A 114 -2.75 -13.65 4.56
C GLY A 114 -3.55 -12.57 5.32
N ALA A 115 -3.48 -11.30 4.92
CA ALA A 115 -4.16 -10.23 5.65
C ALA A 115 -5.69 -10.30 5.55
N PRO A 116 -6.30 -10.52 4.37
CA PRO A 116 -7.75 -10.68 4.29
C PRO A 116 -8.25 -11.86 5.13
N GLN A 117 -7.57 -12.99 5.10
CA GLN A 117 -7.94 -14.15 5.89
C GLN A 117 -7.83 -13.87 7.39
N TYR A 118 -6.80 -13.16 7.81
CA TYR A 118 -6.64 -12.77 9.21
C TYR A 118 -7.81 -11.90 9.68
N ALA A 119 -8.23 -10.92 8.88
CA ALA A 119 -9.39 -10.08 9.20
C ALA A 119 -10.67 -10.93 9.32
N LEU A 120 -10.90 -11.85 8.39
CA LEU A 120 -12.04 -12.77 8.45
C LEU A 120 -11.98 -13.67 9.69
N ASP A 121 -10.81 -14.13 10.09
CA ASP A 121 -10.64 -14.95 11.29
C ASP A 121 -10.95 -14.15 12.57
N CYS A 122 -10.56 -12.89 12.64
CA CYS A 122 -10.95 -12.00 13.75
C CYS A 122 -12.48 -11.86 13.81
N HIS A 123 -13.13 -11.65 12.69
CA HIS A 123 -14.60 -11.54 12.61
C HIS A 123 -15.28 -12.85 13.05
N ALA A 124 -14.79 -13.99 12.57
CA ALA A 124 -15.34 -15.30 12.90
C ALA A 124 -15.26 -15.60 14.40
N ARG A 125 -14.28 -15.02 15.10
CA ARG A 125 -14.14 -15.15 16.56
C ARG A 125 -15.05 -14.22 17.36
N GLY A 126 -15.77 -13.32 16.68
CA GLY A 126 -16.73 -12.42 17.32
C GLY A 126 -16.28 -10.97 17.40
N ALA A 127 -15.20 -10.58 16.74
CA ALA A 127 -14.75 -9.19 16.72
C ALA A 127 -15.56 -8.35 15.72
N LEU A 128 -15.82 -7.11 16.12
CA LEU A 128 -16.28 -6.07 15.18
C LEU A 128 -15.07 -5.45 14.52
N LEU A 129 -15.09 -5.32 13.20
CA LEU A 129 -13.97 -4.81 12.44
C LEU A 129 -14.20 -3.36 12.00
N TYR A 130 -13.17 -2.53 12.16
CA TYR A 130 -13.12 -1.19 11.59
C TYR A 130 -11.88 -1.05 10.73
N TYR A 131 -12.00 -0.24 9.67
CA TYR A 131 -10.91 0.04 8.75
C TYR A 131 -10.59 1.52 8.77
N LEU A 132 -9.31 1.87 8.91
CA LEU A 132 -8.82 3.24 8.83
C LEU A 132 -8.25 3.50 7.44
N THR A 133 -8.68 4.61 6.85
CA THR A 133 -8.12 5.13 5.59
C THR A 133 -7.48 6.48 5.83
N GLY A 134 -6.34 6.70 5.18
CA GLY A 134 -5.64 7.98 5.27
C GLY A 134 -6.26 9.08 4.44
#